data_441e02634345350e6ec9e8c59fc39040
#
_entry.id   441e02634345350e6ec9e8c59fc39040
#
_cell.length_a   1.000
_cell.length_b   1.000
_cell.length_c   1.000
_cell.angle_alpha   90.00
_cell.angle_beta   90.00
_cell.angle_gamma   90.00
#
_symmetry.space_group_name_H-M   'P 1'
#
loop_
_entity.id
_entity.type
_entity.pdbx_description
1 polymer ?
#
loop_
_entity_poly.entity_id
_entity_poly.type
_entity_poly.pdbx_seq_one_letter_code
_entity_poly.pdbx_strand_id
1 'polypeptide(L)'
;MAEFKLGRIRFVWKGDWNAGDTYYQDDVVAFGGRTYICTIGHTSQSEFSLDFEITPPRWNLVSDGQTWKGNWQTDTQYYVNDIVSYGARLYIATSDHTSIATVIDATDGLEADIANWDTFAEGLNWTGDWAVDTRYRINDLVKYGGTTYVCNTLHVS
;
A
#
# COMPACT_ATOMS: atom_id res chain seq x y z
N MET A 1 3.50 -53.46 -11.21
CA MET A 1 2.96 -52.39 -10.37
C MET A 1 3.61 -51.10 -10.84
N ALA A 2 2.81 -50.13 -11.31
CA ALA A 2 3.35 -48.82 -11.68
C ALA A 2 3.65 -48.03 -10.39
N GLU A 3 4.91 -47.65 -10.16
CA GLU A 3 5.35 -46.85 -9.04
C GLU A 3 4.96 -45.40 -9.29
N PHE A 4 3.99 -44.89 -8.52
CA PHE A 4 3.59 -43.47 -8.57
C PHE A 4 4.61 -42.66 -7.75
N LYS A 5 5.56 -42.03 -8.40
CA LYS A 5 6.45 -41.05 -7.76
C LYS A 5 5.72 -39.73 -7.62
N LEU A 6 5.26 -39.41 -6.41
CA LEU A 6 4.91 -38.02 -6.07
C LEU A 6 6.17 -37.17 -6.23
N GLY A 7 6.25 -36.38 -7.29
CA GLY A 7 7.24 -35.32 -7.38
C GLY A 7 7.03 -34.36 -6.22
N ARG A 8 8.08 -33.99 -5.50
CA ARG A 8 8.03 -32.91 -4.51
C ARG A 8 7.66 -31.62 -5.25
N ILE A 9 6.53 -31.03 -4.90
CA ILE A 9 6.23 -29.63 -5.27
C ILE A 9 7.26 -28.81 -4.50
N ARG A 10 8.21 -28.23 -5.22
CA ARG A 10 9.33 -27.52 -4.64
C ARG A 10 9.20 -26.05 -4.93
N PHE A 11 8.42 -25.34 -4.11
CA PHE A 11 8.44 -23.88 -4.11
C PHE A 11 9.75 -23.39 -3.54
N VAL A 12 10.41 -22.47 -4.25
CA VAL A 12 11.65 -21.84 -3.79
C VAL A 12 11.36 -20.37 -3.51
N TRP A 13 11.43 -19.98 -2.24
CA TRP A 13 11.32 -18.57 -1.85
C TRP A 13 12.59 -17.82 -2.26
N LYS A 14 12.43 -16.75 -3.04
CA LYS A 14 13.51 -15.92 -3.58
C LYS A 14 13.62 -14.54 -2.91
N GLY A 15 12.71 -14.22 -1.98
CA GLY A 15 12.62 -12.87 -1.40
C GLY A 15 11.84 -11.91 -2.28
N ASP A 16 12.24 -10.65 -2.28
CA ASP A 16 11.62 -9.63 -3.12
C ASP A 16 11.98 -9.83 -4.59
N TRP A 17 11.03 -9.54 -5.48
CA TRP A 17 11.29 -9.52 -6.92
C TRP A 17 12.27 -8.41 -7.27
N ASN A 18 13.22 -8.70 -8.16
CA ASN A 18 14.18 -7.73 -8.67
C ASN A 18 14.24 -7.77 -10.19
N ALA A 19 14.36 -6.59 -10.80
CA ALA A 19 14.56 -6.48 -12.24
C ALA A 19 15.91 -7.07 -12.65
N GLY A 20 15.94 -7.79 -13.78
CA GLY A 20 17.13 -8.42 -14.33
C GLY A 20 17.54 -9.74 -13.70
N ASP A 21 16.87 -10.20 -12.64
CA ASP A 21 17.11 -11.50 -12.03
C ASP A 21 16.49 -12.63 -12.87
N THR A 22 17.10 -13.81 -12.80
CA THR A 22 16.58 -15.01 -13.46
C THR A 22 15.76 -15.82 -12.47
N TYR A 23 14.51 -16.06 -12.85
CA TYR A 23 13.57 -16.87 -12.10
C TYR A 23 13.22 -18.14 -12.88
N TYR A 24 13.03 -19.21 -12.12
CA TYR A 24 12.63 -20.52 -12.67
C TYR A 24 11.20 -20.83 -12.28
N GLN A 25 10.60 -21.77 -13.00
CA GLN A 25 9.26 -22.26 -12.66
C GLN A 25 9.24 -22.70 -11.18
N ASP A 26 8.15 -22.35 -10.46
CA ASP A 26 7.93 -22.61 -9.04
C ASP A 26 8.77 -21.75 -8.07
N ASP A 27 9.56 -20.79 -8.58
CA ASP A 27 10.13 -19.73 -7.74
C ASP A 27 9.02 -18.81 -7.23
N VAL A 28 9.10 -18.43 -5.96
CA VAL A 28 8.11 -17.57 -5.27
C VAL A 28 8.79 -16.28 -4.83
N VAL A 29 8.15 -15.14 -5.14
CA VAL A 29 8.66 -13.80 -4.81
C VAL A 29 7.60 -12.96 -4.12
N ALA A 30 8.04 -11.96 -3.36
CA ALA A 30 7.20 -10.84 -2.92
C ALA A 30 7.33 -9.67 -3.88
N PHE A 31 6.21 -9.02 -4.19
CA PHE A 31 6.17 -7.75 -4.91
C PHE A 31 4.91 -6.96 -4.53
N GLY A 32 5.06 -5.69 -4.17
CA GLY A 32 3.94 -4.82 -3.83
C GLY A 32 3.07 -5.37 -2.68
N GLY A 33 3.67 -5.98 -1.65
CA GLY A 33 2.94 -6.57 -0.52
C GLY A 33 2.23 -7.90 -0.84
N ARG A 34 2.36 -8.40 -2.06
CA ARG A 34 1.76 -9.64 -2.56
C ARG A 34 2.80 -10.71 -2.80
N THR A 35 2.35 -11.95 -2.85
CA THR A 35 3.22 -13.10 -3.15
C THR A 35 2.84 -13.68 -4.50
N TYR A 36 3.84 -13.90 -5.35
CA TYR A 36 3.68 -14.45 -6.70
C TYR A 36 4.52 -15.69 -6.89
N ILE A 37 4.05 -16.58 -7.76
CA ILE A 37 4.78 -17.77 -8.20
C ILE A 37 5.13 -17.66 -9.69
N CYS A 38 6.37 -17.97 -10.02
CA CYS A 38 6.84 -18.03 -11.40
C CYS A 38 6.23 -19.25 -12.12
N THR A 39 5.52 -19.00 -13.22
CA THR A 39 4.88 -20.02 -14.03
C THR A 39 5.77 -20.50 -15.16
N ILE A 40 6.63 -19.63 -15.68
CA ILE A 40 7.52 -19.89 -16.82
C ILE A 40 8.87 -19.25 -16.52
N GLY A 41 9.95 -20.05 -16.52
CA GLY A 41 11.29 -19.56 -16.28
C GLY A 41 11.68 -18.45 -17.26
N HIS A 42 12.20 -17.34 -16.72
CA HIS A 42 12.59 -16.16 -17.50
C HIS A 42 13.60 -15.29 -16.74
N THR A 43 14.22 -14.35 -17.45
CA THR A 43 14.90 -13.22 -16.83
C THR A 43 13.90 -12.07 -16.75
N SER A 44 13.71 -11.51 -15.56
CA SER A 44 12.73 -10.44 -15.31
C SER A 44 13.07 -9.17 -16.11
N GLN A 45 12.02 -8.48 -16.52
CA GLN A 45 12.14 -7.20 -17.22
C GLN A 45 12.44 -6.04 -16.25
N SER A 46 12.43 -4.80 -16.74
CA SER A 46 12.70 -3.62 -15.91
C SER A 46 11.58 -3.34 -14.89
N GLU A 47 10.36 -3.82 -15.15
CA GLU A 47 9.19 -3.62 -14.32
C GLU A 47 8.41 -4.95 -14.19
N PHE A 48 7.83 -5.19 -13.02
CA PHE A 48 7.05 -6.39 -12.74
C PHE A 48 5.83 -6.53 -13.66
N SER A 49 5.16 -5.43 -13.96
CA SER A 49 3.98 -5.38 -14.84
C SER A 49 4.25 -5.97 -16.22
N LEU A 50 5.44 -5.75 -16.77
CA LEU A 50 5.82 -6.25 -18.09
C LEU A 50 5.90 -7.77 -18.14
N ASP A 51 6.24 -8.43 -17.03
CA ASP A 51 6.27 -9.89 -16.90
C ASP A 51 4.89 -10.46 -16.51
N PHE A 52 4.07 -9.66 -15.81
CA PHE A 52 2.75 -10.06 -15.33
C PHE A 52 1.67 -9.93 -16.41
N GLU A 53 1.72 -8.89 -17.24
CA GLU A 53 0.71 -8.60 -18.28
C GLU A 53 0.95 -9.34 -19.61
N ILE A 54 2.10 -9.95 -19.78
CA ILE A 54 2.42 -10.74 -20.99
C ILE A 54 1.54 -12.01 -21.07
N THR A 55 1.28 -12.48 -22.30
CA THR A 55 0.50 -13.69 -22.52
C THR A 55 1.39 -14.82 -23.08
N PRO A 56 1.52 -15.98 -22.41
CA PRO A 56 1.03 -16.26 -21.06
C PRO A 56 1.81 -15.48 -19.98
N PRO A 57 1.15 -15.11 -18.86
CA PRO A 57 1.81 -14.38 -17.79
C PRO A 57 2.94 -15.21 -17.16
N ARG A 58 4.03 -14.54 -16.81
CA ARG A 58 5.19 -15.15 -16.15
C ARG A 58 4.95 -15.43 -14.67
N TRP A 59 3.99 -14.72 -14.08
CA TRP A 59 3.67 -14.77 -12.67
C TRP A 59 2.19 -15.06 -12.42
N ASN A 60 1.89 -15.89 -11.44
CA ASN A 60 0.55 -16.04 -10.89
C ASN A 60 0.55 -15.52 -9.43
N LEU A 61 -0.52 -14.80 -9.08
CA LEU A 61 -0.76 -14.38 -7.71
C LEU A 61 -1.04 -15.60 -6.82
N VAL A 62 -0.32 -15.69 -5.69
CA VAL A 62 -0.49 -16.74 -4.67
C VAL A 62 -1.27 -16.21 -3.48
N SER A 63 -0.93 -14.99 -3.03
CA SER A 63 -1.56 -14.38 -1.86
C SER A 63 -1.58 -12.87 -1.98
N ASP A 64 -2.74 -12.28 -1.69
CA ASP A 64 -2.91 -10.85 -1.44
C ASP A 64 -2.57 -10.59 0.03
N GLY A 65 -1.42 -9.94 0.29
CA GLY A 65 -1.02 -9.50 1.61
C GLY A 65 -1.47 -8.08 1.88
N GLN A 66 -1.55 -7.71 3.17
CA GLN A 66 -1.64 -6.31 3.61
C GLN A 66 -0.27 -5.88 4.10
N THR A 67 0.17 -4.69 3.71
CA THR A 67 1.49 -4.16 4.09
C THR A 67 1.31 -2.85 4.85
N TRP A 68 1.83 -2.79 6.09
CA TRP A 68 1.90 -1.53 6.83
C TRP A 68 3.03 -0.66 6.30
N LYS A 69 2.70 0.55 5.81
CA LYS A 69 3.65 1.53 5.25
C LYS A 69 3.98 2.68 6.20
N GLY A 70 3.38 2.71 7.39
CA GLY A 70 3.55 3.83 8.31
C GLY A 70 2.67 5.02 7.96
N ASN A 71 3.19 6.24 8.15
CA ASN A 71 2.47 7.46 7.79
C ASN A 71 2.47 7.63 6.26
N TRP A 72 1.34 8.08 5.72
CA TRP A 72 1.24 8.46 4.31
C TRP A 72 2.31 9.51 3.95
N GLN A 73 2.93 9.35 2.79
CA GLN A 73 3.96 10.25 2.28
C GLN A 73 3.60 10.70 0.86
N THR A 74 4.06 11.89 0.49
CA THR A 74 3.99 12.40 -0.89
C THR A 74 4.97 11.66 -1.80
N ASP A 75 4.71 11.68 -3.12
CA ASP A 75 5.59 11.13 -4.17
C ASP A 75 6.06 9.70 -3.87
N THR A 76 5.14 8.91 -3.31
CA THR A 76 5.42 7.54 -2.87
C THR A 76 4.55 6.55 -3.62
N GLN A 77 5.16 5.49 -4.14
CA GLN A 77 4.44 4.39 -4.78
C GLN A 77 3.75 3.53 -3.73
N TYR A 78 2.44 3.42 -3.85
CA TYR A 78 1.59 2.52 -3.07
C TYR A 78 0.98 1.45 -3.96
N TYR A 79 0.81 0.27 -3.38
CA TYR A 79 0.19 -0.89 -4.03
C TYR A 79 -1.12 -1.26 -3.34
N VAL A 80 -1.99 -1.94 -4.06
CA VAL A 80 -3.25 -2.46 -3.48
C VAL A 80 -2.96 -3.22 -2.18
N ASN A 81 -3.79 -2.96 -1.16
CA ASN A 81 -3.65 -3.48 0.20
C ASN A 81 -2.50 -2.89 1.04
N ASP A 82 -1.78 -1.87 0.57
CA ASP A 82 -0.92 -1.09 1.44
C ASP A 82 -1.77 -0.28 2.43
N ILE A 83 -1.40 -0.31 3.71
CA ILE A 83 -2.09 0.41 4.78
C ILE A 83 -1.20 1.55 5.25
N VAL A 84 -1.78 2.74 5.33
CA VAL A 84 -1.12 3.96 5.82
C VAL A 84 -1.91 4.60 6.95
N SER A 85 -1.20 5.35 7.81
CA SER A 85 -1.81 6.28 8.76
C SER A 85 -1.83 7.68 8.16
N TYR A 86 -2.98 8.35 8.23
CA TYR A 86 -3.10 9.75 7.84
C TYR A 86 -4.15 10.46 8.71
N GLY A 87 -3.71 11.45 9.47
CA GLY A 87 -4.55 12.04 10.51
C GLY A 87 -4.93 11.03 11.59
N ALA A 88 -6.21 10.99 11.94
CA ALA A 88 -6.77 10.05 12.94
C ALA A 88 -7.22 8.71 12.36
N ARG A 89 -6.90 8.42 11.10
CA ARG A 89 -7.43 7.28 10.35
C ARG A 89 -6.32 6.42 9.76
N LEU A 90 -6.66 5.16 9.57
CA LEU A 90 -5.91 4.25 8.71
C LEU A 90 -6.65 4.11 7.38
N TYR A 91 -5.90 4.13 6.31
CA TYR A 91 -6.39 3.94 4.95
C TYR A 91 -5.72 2.74 4.31
N ILE A 92 -6.47 2.05 3.45
CA ILE A 92 -5.97 0.94 2.65
C ILE A 92 -6.06 1.31 1.17
N ALA A 93 -4.98 1.11 0.44
CA ALA A 93 -4.94 1.37 -0.99
C ALA A 93 -5.80 0.36 -1.76
N THR A 94 -6.67 0.86 -2.63
CA THR A 94 -7.56 0.07 -3.50
C THR A 94 -7.01 -0.10 -4.91
N SER A 95 -6.01 0.70 -5.28
CA SER A 95 -5.32 0.65 -6.57
C SER A 95 -3.83 0.94 -6.42
N ASP A 96 -3.03 0.44 -7.36
CA ASP A 96 -1.62 0.80 -7.46
C ASP A 96 -1.52 2.24 -7.99
N HIS A 97 -0.85 3.12 -7.25
CA HIS A 97 -0.71 4.53 -7.61
C HIS A 97 0.51 5.17 -6.95
N THR A 98 0.96 6.30 -7.50
CA THR A 98 1.91 7.18 -6.82
C THR A 98 1.14 8.34 -6.22
N SER A 99 1.32 8.58 -4.92
CA SER A 99 0.69 9.71 -4.22
C SER A 99 1.17 11.05 -4.79
N ILE A 100 0.37 12.10 -4.58
CA ILE A 100 0.71 13.44 -5.07
C ILE A 100 2.10 13.88 -4.60
N ALA A 101 2.80 14.63 -5.47
CA ALA A 101 4.18 15.04 -5.21
C ALA A 101 4.29 16.20 -4.23
N THR A 102 3.26 17.05 -4.10
CA THR A 102 3.32 18.29 -3.32
C THR A 102 2.01 18.55 -2.59
N VAL A 103 2.09 18.90 -1.31
CA VAL A 103 0.96 19.40 -0.52
C VAL A 103 1.05 20.92 -0.46
N ILE A 104 0.12 21.62 -1.11
CA ILE A 104 0.10 23.08 -1.22
C ILE A 104 -0.96 23.71 -0.29
N ASP A 105 -2.13 23.08 -0.15
CA ASP A 105 -3.26 23.61 0.61
C ASP A 105 -3.98 22.54 1.45
N ALA A 106 -5.09 22.92 2.05
CA ALA A 106 -5.85 22.08 2.96
C ALA A 106 -6.53 20.86 2.27
N THR A 107 -6.69 20.90 0.95
CA THR A 107 -7.33 19.83 0.17
C THR A 107 -6.33 18.87 -0.47
N ASP A 108 -5.04 19.20 -0.41
CA ASP A 108 -3.97 18.36 -0.88
C ASP A 108 -3.62 17.27 0.16
N GLY A 109 -2.76 16.36 -0.21
CA GLY A 109 -2.42 15.23 0.62
C GLY A 109 -3.21 13.99 0.21
N LEU A 110 -3.52 13.09 1.12
CA LEU A 110 -4.29 11.89 0.82
C LEU A 110 -5.69 12.23 0.26
N GLU A 111 -6.24 13.39 0.67
CA GLU A 111 -7.54 13.88 0.16
C GLU A 111 -7.54 14.13 -1.35
N ALA A 112 -6.40 14.51 -1.94
CA ALA A 112 -6.30 14.76 -3.37
C ALA A 112 -6.36 13.47 -4.21
N ASP A 113 -5.92 12.36 -3.65
CA ASP A 113 -5.97 11.05 -4.29
C ASP A 113 -6.89 10.04 -3.57
N ILE A 114 -7.87 10.54 -2.82
CA ILE A 114 -8.80 9.75 -2.00
C ILE A 114 -9.51 8.62 -2.77
N ALA A 115 -9.68 8.77 -4.09
CA ALA A 115 -10.28 7.74 -4.93
C ALA A 115 -9.49 6.42 -4.96
N ASN A 116 -8.20 6.47 -4.59
CA ASN A 116 -7.32 5.29 -4.51
C ASN A 116 -7.29 4.65 -3.11
N TRP A 117 -8.08 5.19 -2.16
CA TRP A 117 -8.04 4.79 -0.77
C TRP A 117 -9.42 4.48 -0.20
N ASP A 118 -9.51 3.42 0.58
CA ASP A 118 -10.65 3.16 1.47
C ASP A 118 -10.25 3.38 2.92
N THR A 119 -11.20 3.82 3.77
CA THR A 119 -10.98 3.92 5.20
C THR A 119 -10.87 2.51 5.79
N PHE A 120 -9.73 2.17 6.36
CA PHE A 120 -9.48 0.88 7.01
C PHE A 120 -9.90 0.90 8.48
N ALA A 121 -9.58 1.97 9.21
CA ALA A 121 -10.01 2.16 10.59
C ALA A 121 -10.07 3.65 10.94
N GLU A 122 -11.00 4.00 11.83
CA GLU A 122 -11.14 5.35 12.37
C GLU A 122 -10.65 5.40 13.82
N GLY A 123 -9.97 6.50 14.17
CA GLY A 123 -9.48 6.79 15.51
C GLY A 123 -9.69 8.25 15.88
N LEU A 124 -9.20 8.64 17.04
CA LEU A 124 -9.11 10.03 17.50
C LEU A 124 -7.64 10.42 17.56
N ASN A 125 -7.29 11.59 17.07
CA ASN A 125 -5.93 12.10 17.05
C ASN A 125 -5.81 13.33 17.95
N TRP A 126 -5.01 13.25 19.01
CA TRP A 126 -4.76 14.40 19.88
C TRP A 126 -3.73 15.33 19.22
N THR A 127 -4.15 16.57 18.91
CA THR A 127 -3.30 17.56 18.24
C THR A 127 -2.79 18.65 19.20
N GLY A 128 -3.21 18.64 20.45
CA GLY A 128 -2.80 19.63 21.46
C GLY A 128 -3.77 20.80 21.59
N ASP A 129 -3.23 21.98 21.89
CA ASP A 129 -4.03 23.21 21.98
C ASP A 129 -4.40 23.70 20.58
N TRP A 130 -5.61 24.26 20.45
CA TRP A 130 -6.06 24.86 19.21
C TRP A 130 -5.13 26.02 18.80
N ALA A 131 -4.77 26.08 17.52
CA ALA A 131 -3.94 27.12 16.96
C ALA A 131 -4.56 27.68 15.67
N VAL A 132 -4.36 28.99 15.43
CA VAL A 132 -4.75 29.64 14.18
C VAL A 132 -3.87 29.17 13.01
N ASP A 133 -4.38 29.25 11.79
CA ASP A 133 -3.70 28.83 10.54
C ASP A 133 -3.23 27.36 10.58
N THR A 134 -3.94 26.53 11.33
CA THR A 134 -3.62 25.11 11.50
C THR A 134 -4.69 24.26 10.81
N ARG A 135 -4.22 23.27 10.05
CA ARG A 135 -5.09 22.30 9.38
C ARG A 135 -5.57 21.25 10.38
N TYR A 136 -6.89 21.16 10.53
CA TYR A 136 -7.54 20.14 11.33
C TYR A 136 -8.33 19.18 10.46
N ARG A 137 -8.18 17.89 10.73
CA ARG A 137 -8.88 16.80 10.02
C ARG A 137 -10.03 16.25 10.86
N ILE A 138 -10.93 15.53 10.24
CA ILE A 138 -11.99 14.83 10.95
C ILE A 138 -11.37 13.90 12.01
N ASN A 139 -11.95 13.92 13.22
CA ASN A 139 -11.52 13.19 14.41
C ASN A 139 -10.23 13.73 15.08
N ASP A 140 -9.67 14.86 14.64
CA ASP A 140 -8.67 15.56 15.43
C ASP A 140 -9.32 16.12 16.71
N LEU A 141 -8.64 15.93 17.84
CA LEU A 141 -9.00 16.47 19.12
C LEU A 141 -8.11 17.67 19.46
N VAL A 142 -8.73 18.77 19.79
CA VAL A 142 -8.03 20.00 20.20
C VAL A 142 -8.55 20.50 21.55
N LYS A 143 -7.70 21.16 22.30
CA LYS A 143 -8.07 21.86 23.52
C LYS A 143 -8.19 23.36 23.26
N TYR A 144 -9.30 23.97 23.67
CA TYR A 144 -9.49 25.41 23.62
C TYR A 144 -10.27 25.88 24.83
N GLY A 145 -9.77 26.89 25.54
CA GLY A 145 -10.45 27.46 26.72
C GLY A 145 -10.71 26.46 27.86
N GLY A 146 -9.88 25.41 27.99
CA GLY A 146 -10.06 24.36 29.00
C GLY A 146 -11.00 23.22 28.59
N THR A 147 -11.64 23.32 27.41
CA THR A 147 -12.54 22.30 26.86
C THR A 147 -11.88 21.57 25.69
N THR A 148 -12.15 20.26 25.56
CA THR A 148 -11.68 19.45 24.41
C THR A 148 -12.79 19.40 23.37
N TYR A 149 -12.42 19.65 22.11
CA TYR A 149 -13.30 19.60 20.96
C TYR A 149 -12.82 18.54 19.97
N VAL A 150 -13.77 17.94 19.26
CA VAL A 150 -13.48 17.05 18.12
C VAL A 150 -13.77 17.79 16.83
N CYS A 151 -12.83 17.74 15.88
CA CYS A 151 -13.02 18.27 14.54
C CYS A 151 -13.94 17.32 13.76
N ASN A 152 -15.04 17.84 13.22
CA ASN A 152 -16.03 17.07 12.45
C ASN A 152 -15.99 17.38 10.94
N THR A 153 -15.19 18.36 10.54
CA THR A 153 -15.04 18.77 9.13
C THR A 153 -13.61 19.22 8.89
N LEU A 154 -12.97 18.72 7.84
CA LEU A 154 -11.65 19.18 7.41
C LEU A 154 -11.67 20.68 7.15
N HIS A 155 -10.77 21.43 7.80
CA HIS A 155 -10.63 22.87 7.61
C HIS A 155 -9.25 23.38 8.06
N VAL A 156 -8.94 24.60 7.68
CA VAL A 156 -7.88 25.42 8.29
C VAL A 156 -8.53 26.46 9.18
N SER A 157 -8.10 26.55 10.43
CA SER A 157 -8.66 27.48 11.44
C SER A 157 -8.26 28.92 11.19
#